data_04f5b714a7213d56f19c6edd686fbe50
#
_entry.id   04f5b714a7213d56f19c6edd686fbe50
#
_cell.length_a   1.000
_cell.length_b   1.000
_cell.length_c   1.000
_cell.angle_alpha   90.00
_cell.angle_beta   90.00
_cell.angle_gamma   90.00
#
_symmetry.space_group_name_H-M   'P 1'
#
loop_
_entity.id
_entity.type
_entity.pdbx_description
1 polymer ?
#
loop_
_entity_poly.entity_id
_entity_poly.type
_entity_poly.pdbx_seq_one_letter_code
_entity_poly.pdbx_strand_id
1 'polypeptide(L)'
;MQLPCYSIIILHCKSTTKAKSFCNNFGERGERALKENYQRQTDEALASLGPARPKLLLQVCCGPCGSYVLEYLTRFFDVTVLYYNPNTQPEAEYEKRGEWLREMLAHYPEVKLLDCAYDGAAFDEIATGLESEPEGGARCTRCFELRLRETARRAAAEG
;
A
#
# COMPACT_ATOMS: atom_id res chain seq x y z
N MET A 1 21.09 6.01 -7.83
CA MET A 1 20.69 5.79 -6.41
C MET A 1 19.19 5.95 -6.37
N GLN A 2 18.44 4.83 -6.49
CA GLN A 2 16.97 4.87 -6.48
C GLN A 2 16.52 5.04 -5.02
N LEU A 3 15.83 6.13 -4.74
CA LEU A 3 15.15 6.33 -3.47
C LEU A 3 13.98 5.37 -3.36
N PRO A 4 13.73 4.78 -2.19
CA PRO A 4 12.65 3.80 -2.02
C PRO A 4 11.30 4.47 -2.22
N CYS A 5 10.51 3.94 -3.14
CA CYS A 5 9.13 4.32 -3.35
C CYS A 5 8.30 3.83 -2.15
N TYR A 6 8.12 4.65 -1.14
CA TYR A 6 7.27 4.34 0.01
C TYR A 6 5.80 4.45 -0.42
N SER A 7 5.18 3.32 -0.61
CA SER A 7 3.73 3.27 -0.86
C SER A 7 3.12 2.20 0.03
N ILE A 8 2.68 2.62 1.20
CA ILE A 8 1.85 1.82 2.07
C ILE A 8 0.43 2.31 1.89
N ILE A 9 -0.42 1.43 1.40
CA ILE A 9 -1.82 1.71 1.15
C ILE A 9 -2.63 0.92 2.15
N ILE A 10 -3.34 1.63 3.01
CA ILE A 10 -4.24 1.07 4.01
C ILE A 10 -5.66 1.26 3.49
N LEU A 11 -6.34 0.16 3.19
CA LEU A 11 -7.77 0.17 2.89
C LEU A 11 -8.50 -0.60 3.98
N HIS A 12 -9.34 0.13 4.72
CA HIS A 12 -10.29 -0.46 5.67
C HIS A 12 -11.60 -0.74 4.93
N CYS A 13 -11.96 -2.01 4.80
CA CYS A 13 -13.24 -2.40 4.25
C CYS A 13 -14.28 -2.52 5.35
N LYS A 14 -14.93 -1.40 5.69
CA LYS A 14 -16.32 -1.35 6.12
C LYS A 14 -16.92 0.00 5.77
N SER A 15 -18.07 -0.06 5.11
CA SER A 15 -19.00 1.02 4.80
C SER A 15 -19.18 2.00 5.96
N THR A 16 -18.36 3.03 6.03
CA THR A 16 -18.72 4.25 6.73
C THR A 16 -18.38 5.44 5.85
N THR A 17 -19.30 6.40 5.82
CA THR A 17 -19.27 7.64 5.04
C THR A 17 -17.99 8.49 5.22
N LYS A 18 -17.13 8.17 6.19
CA LYS A 18 -15.83 8.81 6.43
C LYS A 18 -14.70 8.34 5.50
N ALA A 19 -14.79 7.15 4.92
CA ALA A 19 -13.75 6.65 4.00
C ALA A 19 -13.65 7.45 2.69
N LYS A 20 -14.75 8.06 2.25
CA LYS A 20 -14.80 8.91 1.05
C LYS A 20 -14.03 10.23 1.21
N SER A 21 -13.86 10.73 2.44
CA SER A 21 -13.13 11.97 2.70
C SER A 21 -11.61 11.82 2.59
N PHE A 22 -11.09 10.62 2.80
CA PHE A 22 -9.65 10.37 2.77
C PHE A 22 -9.07 10.34 1.34
N CYS A 23 -9.84 9.85 0.38
CA CYS A 23 -9.42 9.78 -1.03
C CYS A 23 -9.45 11.13 -1.76
N ASN A 24 -10.25 12.11 -1.28
CA ASN A 24 -10.40 13.40 -1.96
C ASN A 24 -9.29 14.42 -1.66
N ASN A 25 -8.42 14.17 -0.68
CA ASN A 25 -7.38 15.11 -0.26
C ASN A 25 -6.00 14.90 -0.92
N PHE A 26 -5.91 14.04 -1.94
CA PHE A 26 -4.63 13.78 -2.63
C PHE A 26 -4.25 14.85 -3.67
N GLY A 27 -5.14 15.81 -3.96
CA GLY A 27 -5.00 16.76 -5.07
C GLY A 27 -4.35 18.12 -4.74
N GLU A 28 -4.20 18.50 -3.47
CA GLU A 28 -3.70 19.85 -3.11
C GLU A 28 -2.47 19.77 -2.19
N ARG A 29 -1.32 19.38 -2.74
CA ARG A 29 -0.02 19.47 -2.06
C ARG A 29 0.78 20.67 -2.55
N GLY A 30 0.41 21.87 -2.11
CA GLY A 30 1.24 23.04 -2.11
C GLY A 30 1.37 23.60 -0.68
N GLU A 31 2.57 23.70 -0.15
CA GLU A 31 3.04 24.45 1.04
C GLU A 31 2.43 24.18 2.44
N ARG A 32 1.31 23.49 2.61
CA ARG A 32 0.69 23.29 3.93
C ARG A 32 1.09 21.97 4.64
N ALA A 33 1.76 21.07 3.94
CA ALA A 33 2.03 19.69 4.41
C ALA A 33 3.08 19.57 5.54
N LEU A 34 3.87 20.61 5.81
CA LEU A 34 4.97 20.56 6.79
C LEU A 34 4.55 20.78 8.25
N LYS A 35 3.26 21.05 8.54
CA LYS A 35 2.75 21.29 9.90
C LYS A 35 1.83 20.19 10.43
N GLU A 36 1.46 19.21 9.62
CA GLU A 36 0.57 18.13 10.06
C GLU A 36 1.36 16.98 10.69
N ASN A 37 1.03 16.65 11.92
CA ASN A 37 1.56 15.44 12.58
C ASN A 37 0.69 14.24 12.21
N TYR A 38 1.05 13.56 11.12
CA TYR A 38 0.34 12.38 10.63
C TYR A 38 0.37 11.21 11.63
N GLN A 39 1.42 11.08 12.45
CA GLN A 39 1.47 10.06 13.50
C GLN A 39 0.35 10.29 14.52
N ARG A 40 0.14 11.53 14.97
CA ARG A 40 -0.94 11.85 15.91
C ARG A 40 -2.32 11.56 15.29
N GLN A 41 -2.53 11.91 14.02
CA GLN A 41 -3.79 11.58 13.33
C GLN A 41 -4.01 10.08 13.23
N THR A 42 -2.96 9.31 12.98
CA THR A 42 -3.01 7.85 12.97
C THR A 42 -3.36 7.32 14.36
N ASP A 43 -2.71 7.79 15.41
CA ASP A 43 -2.96 7.36 16.79
C ASP A 43 -4.41 7.68 17.22
N GLU A 44 -4.92 8.87 16.88
CA GLU A 44 -6.32 9.26 17.11
C GLU A 44 -7.30 8.35 16.36
N ALA A 45 -7.00 8.04 15.09
CA ALA A 45 -7.82 7.13 14.29
C ALA A 45 -7.82 5.71 14.88
N LEU A 46 -6.66 5.20 15.31
CA LEU A 46 -6.53 3.89 15.93
C LEU A 46 -7.26 3.83 17.29
N ALA A 47 -7.16 4.87 18.10
CA ALA A 47 -7.88 4.96 19.38
C ALA A 47 -9.42 4.92 19.17
N SER A 48 -9.91 5.41 18.04
CA SER A 48 -11.33 5.40 17.70
C SER A 48 -11.89 4.01 17.31
N LEU A 49 -11.02 3.02 17.02
CA LEU A 49 -11.44 1.67 16.63
C LEU A 49 -12.05 0.87 17.80
N GLY A 50 -11.76 1.27 19.04
CA GLY A 50 -12.19 0.54 20.24
C GLY A 50 -11.56 -0.87 20.31
N PRO A 51 -12.20 -1.82 21.00
CA PRO A 51 -11.65 -3.18 21.20
C PRO A 51 -11.76 -4.08 19.98
N ALA A 52 -12.46 -3.68 18.92
CA ALA A 52 -12.59 -4.45 17.70
C ALA A 52 -11.29 -4.44 16.91
N ARG A 53 -10.89 -5.60 16.40
CA ARG A 53 -9.78 -5.75 15.44
C ARG A 53 -10.36 -5.87 14.02
N PRO A 54 -10.56 -4.76 13.31
CA PRO A 54 -11.10 -4.82 11.97
C PRO A 54 -10.09 -5.43 10.99
N LYS A 55 -10.58 -6.03 9.90
CA LYS A 55 -9.75 -6.52 8.82
C LYS A 55 -9.08 -5.38 8.08
N LEU A 56 -7.81 -5.56 7.72
CA LEU A 56 -7.01 -4.59 6.98
C LEU A 56 -6.28 -5.28 5.84
N LEU A 57 -6.49 -4.83 4.60
CA LEU A 57 -5.65 -5.21 3.47
C LEU A 57 -4.52 -4.20 3.30
N LEU A 58 -3.29 -4.65 3.51
CA LEU A 58 -2.07 -3.85 3.45
C LEU A 58 -1.27 -4.19 2.19
N GLN A 59 -1.18 -3.27 1.24
CA GLN A 59 -0.32 -3.44 0.07
C GLN A 59 1.13 -3.15 0.46
N VAL A 60 2.03 -4.10 0.20
CA VAL A 60 3.46 -4.03 0.58
C VAL A 60 4.33 -4.24 -0.65
N CYS A 61 5.41 -3.44 -0.78
CA CYS A 61 6.32 -3.53 -1.92
C CYS A 61 7.49 -4.51 -1.69
N CYS A 62 7.89 -4.74 -0.45
CA CYS A 62 8.96 -5.68 -0.07
C CYS A 62 9.02 -5.86 1.44
N GLY A 63 9.76 -6.87 1.92
CA GLY A 63 9.92 -7.18 3.33
C GLY A 63 10.43 -6.00 4.17
N PRO A 64 11.59 -5.39 3.85
CA PRO A 64 12.13 -4.28 4.65
C PRO A 64 11.18 -3.08 4.79
N CYS A 65 10.43 -2.74 3.72
CA CYS A 65 9.47 -1.64 3.76
C CYS A 65 8.24 -1.95 4.60
N GLY A 66 7.84 -3.23 4.66
CA GLY A 66 6.66 -3.70 5.39
C GLY A 66 6.88 -3.94 6.88
N SER A 67 8.12 -4.23 7.31
CA SER A 67 8.41 -4.77 8.64
C SER A 67 7.89 -3.91 9.80
N TYR A 68 8.28 -2.64 9.85
CA TYR A 68 7.82 -1.71 10.90
C TYR A 68 6.30 -1.51 10.86
N VAL A 69 5.74 -1.39 9.67
CA VAL A 69 4.31 -1.12 9.50
C VAL A 69 3.47 -2.32 9.92
N LEU A 70 3.93 -3.53 9.59
CA LEU A 70 3.30 -4.76 10.06
C LEU A 70 3.36 -4.87 11.58
N GLU A 71 4.53 -4.70 12.18
CA GLU A 71 4.69 -4.72 13.63
C GLU A 71 3.77 -3.72 14.33
N TYR A 72 3.60 -2.53 13.74
CA TYR A 72 2.73 -1.50 14.29
C TYR A 72 1.25 -1.85 14.11
N LEU A 73 0.82 -2.23 12.89
CA LEU A 73 -0.60 -2.40 12.55
C LEU A 73 -1.20 -3.73 13.05
N THR A 74 -0.43 -4.79 13.18
CA THR A 74 -0.92 -6.08 13.73
C THR A 74 -1.40 -5.97 15.17
N ARG A 75 -1.06 -4.91 15.88
CA ARG A 75 -1.58 -4.62 17.23
C ARG A 75 -3.06 -4.23 17.20
N PHE A 76 -3.54 -3.67 16.10
CA PHE A 76 -4.86 -3.04 15.99
C PHE A 76 -5.77 -3.73 14.99
N PHE A 77 -5.22 -4.45 14.03
CA PHE A 77 -5.95 -5.01 12.90
C PHE A 77 -5.71 -6.52 12.75
N ASP A 78 -6.67 -7.18 12.10
CA ASP A 78 -6.47 -8.47 11.47
C ASP A 78 -5.93 -8.19 10.05
N VAL A 79 -4.60 -8.34 9.90
CA VAL A 79 -3.90 -7.88 8.69
C VAL A 79 -3.79 -8.99 7.67
N THR A 80 -4.16 -8.67 6.43
CA THR A 80 -3.81 -9.43 5.23
C THR A 80 -2.87 -8.58 4.39
N VAL A 81 -1.72 -9.12 4.01
CA VAL A 81 -0.76 -8.46 3.12
C VAL A 81 -1.10 -8.77 1.68
N LEU A 82 -1.12 -7.75 0.84
CA LEU A 82 -1.21 -7.87 -0.62
C LEU A 82 0.15 -7.59 -1.25
N TYR A 83 0.69 -8.57 -1.98
CA TYR A 83 1.87 -8.40 -2.81
C TYR A 83 1.46 -8.22 -4.28
N TYR A 84 1.26 -6.97 -4.70
CA TYR A 84 0.94 -6.58 -6.06
C TYR A 84 1.74 -5.35 -6.46
N ASN A 85 2.83 -5.53 -7.19
CA ASN A 85 3.80 -4.49 -7.53
C ASN A 85 4.23 -4.59 -9.01
N PRO A 86 3.33 -4.34 -9.96
CA PRO A 86 3.61 -4.47 -11.39
C PRO A 86 4.72 -3.52 -11.88
N ASN A 87 4.98 -2.45 -11.11
CA ASN A 87 6.04 -1.48 -11.36
C ASN A 87 7.45 -1.96 -10.96
N THR A 88 7.57 -3.11 -10.30
CA THR A 88 8.87 -3.70 -9.96
C THR A 88 9.37 -4.49 -11.16
N GLN A 89 10.37 -3.97 -11.84
CA GLN A 89 10.96 -4.56 -13.04
C GLN A 89 12.47 -4.74 -12.85
N PRO A 90 13.08 -5.78 -13.45
CA PRO A 90 12.45 -6.89 -14.19
C PRO A 90 11.73 -7.89 -13.27
N GLU A 91 11.05 -8.89 -13.84
CA GLU A 91 10.34 -9.94 -13.10
C GLU A 91 11.21 -10.61 -12.02
N ALA A 92 12.48 -10.86 -12.32
CA ALA A 92 13.43 -11.43 -11.34
C ALA A 92 13.58 -10.56 -10.07
N GLU A 93 13.46 -9.23 -10.18
CA GLU A 93 13.48 -8.32 -9.05
C GLU A 93 12.14 -8.39 -8.26
N TYR A 94 11.02 -8.56 -8.97
CA TYR A 94 9.72 -8.80 -8.35
C TYR A 94 9.75 -10.07 -7.51
N GLU A 95 10.20 -11.18 -8.07
CA GLU A 95 10.30 -12.48 -7.38
C GLU A 95 11.22 -12.39 -6.15
N LYS A 96 12.39 -11.82 -6.30
CA LYS A 96 13.34 -11.63 -5.20
C LYS A 96 12.75 -10.81 -4.04
N ARG A 97 12.02 -9.75 -4.33
CA ARG A 97 11.33 -8.95 -3.30
C ARG A 97 10.19 -9.71 -2.64
N GLY A 98 9.49 -10.53 -3.43
CA GLY A 98 8.47 -11.46 -2.92
C GLY A 98 9.05 -12.48 -1.96
N GLU A 99 10.23 -13.07 -2.26
CA GLU A 99 10.94 -13.98 -1.36
C GLU A 99 11.25 -13.30 -0.03
N TRP A 100 11.86 -12.13 -0.05
CA TRP A 100 12.15 -11.37 1.19
C TRP A 100 10.89 -11.02 1.98
N LEU A 101 9.79 -10.76 1.30
CA LEU A 101 8.51 -10.53 1.96
C LEU A 101 8.01 -11.81 2.65
N ARG A 102 8.08 -12.98 1.98
CA ARG A 102 7.68 -14.27 2.56
C ARG A 102 8.56 -14.65 3.74
N GLU A 103 9.88 -14.44 3.67
CA GLU A 103 10.82 -14.63 4.79
C GLU A 103 10.43 -13.76 5.99
N MET A 104 10.14 -12.48 5.77
CA MET A 104 9.67 -11.59 6.83
C MET A 104 8.35 -12.05 7.42
N LEU A 105 7.38 -12.45 6.59
CA LEU A 105 6.05 -12.91 7.05
C LEU A 105 6.10 -14.22 7.83
N ALA A 106 7.15 -15.02 7.69
CA ALA A 106 7.36 -16.21 8.54
C ALA A 106 7.44 -15.87 10.04
N HIS A 107 7.76 -14.62 10.38
CA HIS A 107 7.74 -14.12 11.77
C HIS A 107 6.36 -13.65 12.24
N TYR A 108 5.35 -13.62 11.35
CA TYR A 108 3.99 -13.15 11.61
C TYR A 108 2.95 -14.20 11.17
N PRO A 109 2.87 -15.35 11.88
CA PRO A 109 2.02 -16.48 11.46
C PRO A 109 0.52 -16.16 11.39
N GLU A 110 0.09 -15.08 12.06
CA GLU A 110 -1.29 -14.59 12.02
C GLU A 110 -1.60 -13.75 10.77
N VAL A 111 -0.59 -13.28 10.05
CA VAL A 111 -0.75 -12.43 8.87
C VAL A 111 -0.91 -13.29 7.62
N LYS A 112 -1.99 -13.08 6.89
CA LYS A 112 -2.23 -13.75 5.60
C LYS A 112 -1.49 -13.01 4.48
N LEU A 113 -1.03 -13.76 3.48
CA LEU A 113 -0.48 -13.22 2.25
C LEU A 113 -1.42 -13.50 1.08
N LEU A 114 -1.83 -12.45 0.38
CA LEU A 114 -2.39 -12.52 -0.98
C LEU A 114 -1.25 -12.25 -1.97
N ASP A 115 -0.65 -13.32 -2.42
CA ASP A 115 0.43 -13.28 -3.41
C ASP A 115 -0.15 -13.20 -4.81
N CYS A 116 0.41 -12.32 -5.65
CA CYS A 116 -0.04 -12.11 -7.02
C CYS A 116 1.05 -12.54 -7.99
N ALA A 117 0.65 -13.10 -9.12
CA ALA A 117 1.56 -13.29 -10.23
C ALA A 117 2.10 -11.92 -10.70
N TYR A 118 3.31 -11.93 -11.26
CA TYR A 118 3.89 -10.75 -11.86
C TYR A 118 3.04 -10.28 -13.06
N ASP A 119 2.75 -8.99 -13.09
CA ASP A 119 1.96 -8.35 -14.14
C ASP A 119 2.63 -7.04 -14.61
N GLY A 120 3.86 -7.15 -15.10
CA GLY A 120 4.62 -6.00 -15.59
C GLY A 120 3.92 -5.31 -16.77
N ALA A 121 3.17 -6.06 -17.58
CA ALA A 121 2.43 -5.52 -18.72
C ALA A 121 1.39 -4.47 -18.29
N ALA A 122 0.72 -4.66 -17.16
CA ALA A 122 -0.22 -3.66 -16.63
C ALA A 122 0.47 -2.34 -16.28
N PHE A 123 1.70 -2.38 -15.82
CA PHE A 123 2.47 -1.16 -15.56
C PHE A 123 2.95 -0.52 -16.86
N ASP A 124 3.44 -1.31 -17.83
CA ASP A 124 3.92 -0.81 -19.10
C ASP A 124 2.80 -0.10 -19.88
N GLU A 125 1.58 -0.65 -19.85
CA GLU A 125 0.40 -0.03 -20.46
C GLU A 125 0.15 1.39 -19.90
N ILE A 126 0.13 1.57 -18.58
CA ILE A 126 -0.16 2.88 -17.97
C ILE A 126 1.03 3.83 -18.01
N ALA A 127 2.24 3.35 -18.27
CA ALA A 127 3.47 4.13 -18.38
C ALA A 127 3.75 4.61 -19.80
N THR A 128 3.08 4.05 -20.81
CA THR A 128 3.26 4.39 -22.22
C THR A 128 3.08 5.89 -22.45
N GLY A 129 4.09 6.53 -23.06
CA GLY A 129 4.13 7.96 -23.32
C GLY A 129 4.51 8.83 -22.10
N LEU A 130 4.84 8.20 -20.96
CA LEU A 130 5.27 8.88 -19.75
C LEU A 130 6.69 8.49 -19.33
N GLU A 131 7.49 7.92 -20.24
CA GLU A 131 8.83 7.40 -19.95
C GLU A 131 9.80 8.49 -19.50
N SER A 132 9.63 9.71 -20.04
CA SER A 132 10.46 10.89 -19.71
C SER A 132 10.01 11.64 -18.47
N GLU A 133 8.87 11.27 -17.87
CA GLU A 133 8.37 11.95 -16.68
C GLU A 133 9.33 11.78 -15.50
N PRO A 134 9.58 12.85 -14.73
CA PRO A 134 10.41 12.77 -13.54
C PRO A 134 9.76 11.90 -12.45
N GLU A 135 10.55 11.51 -11.46
CA GLU A 135 10.03 10.87 -10.26
C GLU A 135 9.03 11.82 -9.55
N GLY A 136 7.87 11.28 -9.15
CA GLY A 136 6.76 12.06 -8.59
C GLY A 136 5.84 12.69 -9.64
N GLY A 137 6.15 12.58 -10.95
CA GLY A 137 5.35 13.06 -12.06
C GLY A 137 4.13 12.19 -12.40
N ALA A 138 3.59 12.40 -13.62
CA ALA A 138 2.36 11.76 -14.08
C ALA A 138 2.47 10.22 -14.09
N ARG A 139 3.63 9.66 -14.47
CA ARG A 139 3.88 8.21 -14.43
C ARG A 139 3.71 7.64 -13.03
N CYS A 140 4.24 8.32 -11.99
CA CYS A 140 4.08 7.88 -10.60
C CYS A 140 2.62 7.94 -10.15
N THR A 141 1.88 8.96 -10.54
CA THR A 141 0.45 9.09 -10.26
C THR A 141 -0.33 7.91 -10.84
N ARG A 142 -0.10 7.56 -12.11
CA ARG A 142 -0.72 6.38 -12.74
C ARG A 142 -0.36 5.07 -12.06
N CYS A 143 0.90 4.92 -11.67
CA CYS A 143 1.37 3.75 -10.92
C CYS A 143 0.64 3.62 -9.57
N PHE A 144 0.43 4.70 -8.85
CA PHE A 144 -0.35 4.70 -7.60
C PHE A 144 -1.82 4.33 -7.86
N GLU A 145 -2.45 4.95 -8.86
CA GLU A 145 -3.83 4.64 -9.22
C GLU A 145 -4.01 3.14 -9.55
N LEU A 146 -3.12 2.55 -10.34
CA LEU A 146 -3.16 1.14 -10.71
C LEU A 146 -3.15 0.25 -9.45
N ARG A 147 -2.17 0.45 -8.58
CA ARG A 147 -2.00 -0.37 -7.38
C ARG A 147 -3.12 -0.14 -6.36
N LEU A 148 -3.55 1.10 -6.17
CA LEU A 148 -4.67 1.46 -5.28
C LEU A 148 -5.98 0.83 -5.74
N ARG A 149 -6.26 0.91 -7.03
CA ARG A 149 -7.48 0.34 -7.61
C ARG A 149 -7.53 -1.17 -7.44
N GLU A 150 -6.42 -1.86 -7.71
CA GLU A 150 -6.36 -3.31 -7.52
C GLU A 150 -6.49 -3.69 -6.03
N THR A 151 -5.84 -2.95 -5.14
CA THR A 151 -5.96 -3.17 -3.70
C THR A 151 -7.41 -2.98 -3.23
N ALA A 152 -8.09 -1.93 -3.69
CA ALA A 152 -9.48 -1.67 -3.36
C ALA A 152 -10.42 -2.77 -3.89
N ARG A 153 -10.19 -3.23 -5.12
CA ARG A 153 -10.95 -4.32 -5.74
C ARG A 153 -10.83 -5.61 -4.94
N ARG A 154 -9.61 -5.96 -4.52
CA ARG A 154 -9.37 -7.17 -3.70
C ARG A 154 -9.94 -7.03 -2.31
N ALA A 155 -9.79 -5.88 -1.66
CA ALA A 155 -10.38 -5.64 -0.36
C ALA A 155 -11.92 -5.82 -0.39
N ALA A 156 -12.58 -5.35 -1.46
CA ALA A 156 -14.02 -5.54 -1.63
C ALA A 156 -14.41 -7.01 -1.87
N ALA A 157 -13.54 -7.81 -2.46
CA ALA A 157 -13.79 -9.24 -2.70
C ALA A 157 -13.59 -10.10 -1.45
N GLU A 158 -12.69 -9.69 -0.55
CA GLU A 158 -12.39 -10.40 0.71
C GLU A 158 -13.39 -10.09 1.84
N GLY A 159 -14.23 -9.07 1.71
CA GLY A 159 -15.27 -8.67 2.69
C GLY A 159 -14.72 -7.88 3.85
#